data_6c1b2182151f7bd4413856c397a55165
#
_entry.id   6c1b2182151f7bd4413856c397a55165
#
_cell.length_a   1.000
_cell.length_b   1.000
_cell.length_c   1.000
_cell.angle_alpha   90.00
_cell.angle_beta   90.00
_cell.angle_gamma   90.00
#
_symmetry.space_group_name_H-M   'P 1'
#
loop_
_entity.id
_entity.type
_entity.pdbx_description
1 polymer ?
#
loop_
_entity_poly.entity_id
_entity_poly.type
_entity_poly.pdbx_seq_one_letter_code
_entity_poly.pdbx_strand_id
1 'polypeptide(L)'
;MASAELDELIVADAEALRAWLSANHATSPGVWLALTKKGGTVTTLTWQQAVDEALCFGWIDGQTRKRDQETSWIRFTPRRPRSSWSQRNIAHVARLEAQGRMLPPGRAAVDAAKADGRWATAYAPPSEAEAPADLLAAIAAVPAAQAMFDVLTKTNRFALIYRVNAVKRAQTRERKIGEFVAMLARHETIYPQKAKPPNSP
;
A
#
# COMPACT_ATOMS: atom_id res chain seq x y z
N MET A 1 8.09 8.75 20.39
CA MET A 1 7.53 7.50 20.93
C MET A 1 8.12 6.36 20.13
N ALA A 2 8.85 5.45 20.79
CA ALA A 2 9.37 4.25 20.15
C ALA A 2 8.19 3.46 19.55
N SER A 3 8.28 3.08 18.27
CA SER A 3 7.32 2.16 17.65
C SER A 3 7.40 0.85 18.44
N ALA A 4 6.29 0.44 19.04
CA ALA A 4 6.21 -0.88 19.68
C ALA A 4 6.67 -1.91 18.64
N GLU A 5 7.64 -2.73 19.03
CA GLU A 5 8.12 -3.82 18.21
C GLU A 5 6.96 -4.80 18.05
N LEU A 6 6.57 -5.07 16.79
CA LEU A 6 5.48 -6.00 16.51
C LEU A 6 5.99 -7.43 16.57
N ASP A 7 5.18 -8.31 17.08
CA ASP A 7 5.47 -9.75 17.14
C ASP A 7 5.68 -10.33 15.73
N GLU A 8 6.52 -11.34 15.64
CA GLU A 8 6.75 -12.13 14.43
C GLU A 8 5.86 -13.38 14.48
N LEU A 9 5.10 -13.60 13.39
CA LEU A 9 4.13 -14.67 13.28
C LEU A 9 4.45 -15.55 12.06
N ILE A 10 4.54 -16.86 12.31
CA ILE A 10 4.61 -17.88 11.27
C ILE A 10 3.43 -18.81 11.47
N VAL A 11 2.61 -18.99 10.45
CA VAL A 11 1.46 -19.91 10.46
C VAL A 11 1.53 -20.84 9.27
N ALA A 12 0.95 -22.03 9.39
CA ALA A 12 1.02 -23.05 8.35
C ALA A 12 0.26 -22.64 7.08
N ASP A 13 -0.92 -22.03 7.24
CA ASP A 13 -1.86 -21.76 6.17
C ASP A 13 -2.85 -20.62 6.52
N ALA A 14 -3.87 -20.44 5.69
CA ALA A 14 -4.90 -19.41 5.86
C ALA A 14 -5.83 -19.71 7.04
N GLU A 15 -6.09 -20.97 7.34
CA GLU A 15 -6.95 -21.37 8.47
C GLU A 15 -6.27 -21.04 9.80
N ALA A 16 -4.98 -21.35 9.92
CA ALA A 16 -4.19 -21.00 11.09
C ALA A 16 -4.08 -19.48 11.27
N LEU A 17 -3.96 -18.69 10.18
CA LEU A 17 -4.01 -17.22 10.25
C LEU A 17 -5.37 -16.73 10.72
N ARG A 18 -6.46 -17.31 10.21
CA ARG A 18 -7.82 -16.97 10.61
C ARG A 18 -8.04 -17.23 12.09
N ALA A 19 -7.57 -18.37 12.60
CA ALA A 19 -7.65 -18.72 14.01
C ALA A 19 -6.89 -17.71 14.89
N TRP A 20 -5.67 -17.34 14.47
CA TRP A 20 -4.87 -16.33 15.17
C TRP A 20 -5.58 -14.96 15.17
N LEU A 21 -6.08 -14.49 14.03
CA LEU A 21 -6.83 -13.23 13.93
C LEU A 21 -8.10 -13.26 14.79
N SER A 22 -8.81 -14.38 14.84
CA SER A 22 -10.00 -14.54 15.69
C SER A 22 -9.70 -14.27 17.15
N ALA A 23 -8.56 -14.74 17.64
CA ALA A 23 -8.13 -14.55 19.03
C ALA A 23 -7.52 -13.19 19.31
N ASN A 24 -6.84 -12.56 18.33
CA ASN A 24 -5.93 -11.46 18.58
C ASN A 24 -6.30 -10.14 17.89
N HIS A 25 -7.22 -10.12 16.91
CA HIS A 25 -7.49 -8.93 16.06
C HIS A 25 -7.87 -7.68 16.86
N ALA A 26 -8.51 -7.83 18.02
CA ALA A 26 -8.99 -6.71 18.83
C ALA A 26 -7.92 -6.15 19.79
N THR A 27 -6.89 -6.91 20.13
CA THR A 27 -5.89 -6.57 21.14
C THR A 27 -4.49 -6.36 20.59
N SER A 28 -4.13 -7.05 19.51
CA SER A 28 -2.81 -6.93 18.89
C SER A 28 -2.68 -5.61 18.11
N PRO A 29 -1.57 -4.87 18.28
CA PRO A 29 -1.27 -3.67 17.49
C PRO A 29 -0.86 -3.98 16.05
N GLY A 30 -0.60 -5.25 15.74
CA GLY A 30 -0.14 -5.76 14.45
C GLY A 30 0.88 -6.87 14.58
N VAL A 31 1.24 -7.45 13.44
CA VAL A 31 2.25 -8.52 13.36
C VAL A 31 3.11 -8.36 12.11
N TRP A 32 4.32 -8.93 12.18
CA TRP A 32 5.11 -9.30 11.02
C TRP A 32 4.80 -10.75 10.65
N LEU A 33 4.04 -10.95 9.58
CA LEU A 33 3.62 -12.27 9.11
C LEU A 33 4.63 -12.79 8.07
N ALA A 34 5.13 -14.01 8.26
CA ALA A 34 5.98 -14.66 7.29
C ALA A 34 5.17 -15.16 6.11
N LEU A 35 5.56 -14.79 4.89
CA LEU A 35 5.01 -15.35 3.66
C LEU A 35 6.13 -15.99 2.84
N THR A 36 5.84 -17.18 2.32
CA THR A 36 6.79 -17.96 1.52
C THR A 36 6.98 -17.32 0.14
N LYS A 37 8.24 -17.21 -0.29
CA LYS A 37 8.62 -16.84 -1.64
C LYS A 37 8.40 -18.03 -2.59
N LYS A 38 8.42 -17.75 -3.89
CA LYS A 38 8.30 -18.81 -4.91
C LYS A 38 9.37 -19.89 -4.69
N GLY A 39 8.93 -21.13 -4.49
CA GLY A 39 9.78 -22.29 -4.27
C GLY A 39 10.14 -22.60 -2.81
N GLY A 40 9.75 -21.76 -1.85
CA GLY A 40 9.92 -22.06 -0.42
C GLY A 40 8.81 -22.94 0.14
N THR A 41 9.05 -23.51 1.32
CA THR A 41 8.20 -24.54 1.96
C THR A 41 7.74 -24.20 3.38
N VAL A 42 8.10 -23.03 3.91
CA VAL A 42 7.85 -22.64 5.30
C VAL A 42 6.36 -22.52 5.64
N THR A 43 5.55 -22.05 4.70
CA THR A 43 4.10 -21.94 4.84
C THR A 43 3.42 -22.10 3.47
N THR A 44 2.22 -22.63 3.45
CA THR A 44 1.36 -22.66 2.26
C THR A 44 0.53 -21.38 2.09
N LEU A 45 0.60 -20.47 3.08
CA LEU A 45 -0.13 -19.21 3.08
C LEU A 45 0.37 -18.28 1.99
N THR A 46 -0.49 -17.99 1.03
CA THR A 46 -0.21 -16.99 -0.01
C THR A 46 -0.52 -15.57 0.48
N TRP A 47 0.11 -14.57 -0.15
CA TRP A 47 -0.20 -13.15 0.13
C TRP A 47 -1.69 -12.84 -0.05
N GLN A 48 -2.30 -13.39 -1.10
CA GLN A 48 -3.73 -13.19 -1.38
C GLN A 48 -4.61 -13.70 -0.23
N GLN A 49 -4.35 -14.91 0.24
CA GLN A 49 -5.08 -15.49 1.38
C GLN A 49 -4.87 -14.69 2.66
N ALA A 50 -3.63 -14.25 2.91
CA ALA A 50 -3.33 -13.42 4.08
C ALA A 50 -4.10 -12.09 4.07
N VAL A 51 -4.18 -11.42 2.92
CA VAL A 51 -4.97 -10.18 2.75
C VAL A 51 -6.46 -10.46 2.91
N ASP A 52 -6.96 -11.55 2.35
CA ASP A 52 -8.36 -11.93 2.47
C ASP A 52 -8.77 -12.15 3.94
N GLU A 53 -7.97 -12.92 4.69
CA GLU A 53 -8.24 -13.12 6.12
C GLU A 53 -8.13 -11.80 6.90
N ALA A 54 -7.09 -11.01 6.64
CA ALA A 54 -6.93 -9.71 7.29
C ALA A 54 -8.12 -8.77 7.06
N LEU A 55 -8.61 -8.67 5.83
CA LEU A 55 -9.79 -7.86 5.48
C LEU A 55 -11.04 -8.31 6.22
N CYS A 56 -11.23 -9.62 6.41
CA CYS A 56 -12.36 -10.16 7.18
C CYS A 56 -12.41 -9.64 8.62
N PHE A 57 -11.25 -9.32 9.20
CA PHE A 57 -11.10 -8.80 10.57
C PHE A 57 -10.81 -7.29 10.64
N GLY A 58 -10.92 -6.55 9.52
CA GLY A 58 -10.67 -5.10 9.49
C GLY A 58 -9.17 -4.74 9.55
N TRP A 59 -8.31 -5.66 9.19
CA TRP A 59 -6.86 -5.47 9.10
C TRP A 59 -6.41 -5.20 7.68
N ILE A 60 -5.15 -4.80 7.51
CA ILE A 60 -4.54 -4.51 6.21
C ILE A 60 -3.04 -4.82 6.23
N ASP A 61 -2.53 -5.21 5.08
CA ASP A 61 -1.10 -5.33 4.80
C ASP A 61 -0.41 -3.96 4.71
N GLY A 62 0.88 -3.97 4.93
CA GLY A 62 1.71 -2.77 4.91
C GLY A 62 3.11 -3.04 4.36
N GLN A 63 4.11 -2.66 5.12
CA GLN A 63 5.52 -2.77 4.71
C GLN A 63 5.96 -4.23 4.59
N THR A 64 6.86 -4.47 3.62
CA THR A 64 7.56 -5.74 3.47
C THR A 64 9.02 -5.56 3.88
N ARG A 65 9.58 -6.52 4.62
CA ARG A 65 11.01 -6.60 4.92
C ARG A 65 11.55 -7.99 4.58
N LYS A 66 12.83 -8.07 4.26
CA LYS A 66 13.50 -9.36 4.04
C LYS A 66 13.55 -10.12 5.37
N ARG A 67 13.23 -11.43 5.33
CA ARG A 67 13.49 -12.37 6.42
C ARG A 67 14.73 -13.22 6.08
N ASP A 68 14.56 -14.13 5.14
CA ASP A 68 15.60 -15.08 4.72
C ASP A 68 15.52 -15.36 3.21
N GLN A 69 16.05 -16.46 2.74
CA GLN A 69 16.00 -16.82 1.32
C GLN A 69 14.62 -17.32 0.91
N GLU A 70 13.89 -18.02 1.79
CA GLU A 70 12.61 -18.65 1.49
C GLU A 70 11.41 -17.78 1.82
N THR A 71 11.55 -16.81 2.73
CA THR A 71 10.41 -16.01 3.23
C THR A 71 10.69 -14.51 3.23
N SER A 72 9.60 -13.76 3.28
CA SER A 72 9.59 -12.32 3.56
C SER A 72 8.61 -12.03 4.70
N TRP A 73 8.93 -11.05 5.52
CA TRP A 73 8.00 -10.49 6.48
C TRP A 73 7.10 -9.47 5.80
N ILE A 74 5.79 -9.57 6.01
CA ILE A 74 4.83 -8.53 5.64
C ILE A 74 4.12 -8.08 6.91
N ARG A 75 4.07 -6.77 7.11
CA ARG A 75 3.39 -6.20 8.26
C ARG A 75 1.89 -6.20 8.03
N PHE A 76 1.12 -6.77 8.96
CA PHE A 76 -0.32 -6.67 9.04
C PHE A 76 -0.73 -5.91 10.30
N THR A 77 -1.68 -4.99 10.17
CA THR A 77 -2.16 -4.16 11.29
C THR A 77 -3.67 -3.90 11.19
N PRO A 78 -4.33 -3.62 12.31
CA PRO A 78 -5.68 -3.08 12.27
C PRO A 78 -5.73 -1.83 11.39
N ARG A 79 -6.81 -1.66 10.62
CA ARG A 79 -7.04 -0.43 9.85
C ARG A 79 -7.26 0.74 10.79
N ARG A 80 -6.51 1.81 10.56
CA ARG A 80 -6.70 3.07 11.29
C ARG A 80 -7.90 3.82 10.70
N PRO A 81 -8.56 4.70 11.47
CA PRO A 81 -9.71 5.47 11.00
C PRO A 81 -9.51 6.27 9.71
N ARG A 82 -8.24 6.60 9.38
CA ARG A 82 -7.88 7.36 8.17
C ARG A 82 -7.15 6.52 7.12
N SER A 83 -7.09 5.19 7.27
CA SER A 83 -6.44 4.32 6.27
C SER A 83 -7.15 4.41 4.93
N SER A 84 -6.38 4.68 3.87
CA SER A 84 -6.89 4.69 2.49
C SER A 84 -7.32 3.28 2.06
N TRP A 85 -8.24 3.23 1.11
CA TRP A 85 -8.62 2.00 0.44
C TRP A 85 -8.06 1.98 -0.98
N SER A 86 -7.67 0.79 -1.45
CA SER A 86 -7.36 0.56 -2.85
C SER A 86 -8.57 -0.07 -3.54
N GLN A 87 -8.75 0.18 -4.83
CA GLN A 87 -9.77 -0.49 -5.64
C GLN A 87 -9.61 -2.01 -5.59
N ARG A 88 -8.36 -2.49 -5.51
CA ARG A 88 -8.07 -3.92 -5.34
C ARG A 88 -8.67 -4.48 -4.05
N ASN A 89 -8.49 -3.80 -2.91
CA ASN A 89 -9.05 -4.26 -1.64
C ASN A 89 -10.58 -4.14 -1.62
N ILE A 90 -11.16 -3.18 -2.35
CA ILE A 90 -12.62 -3.09 -2.56
C ILE A 90 -13.13 -4.34 -3.30
N ALA A 91 -12.45 -4.75 -4.37
CA ALA A 91 -12.81 -5.96 -5.11
C ALA A 91 -12.68 -7.23 -4.26
N HIS A 92 -11.64 -7.31 -3.39
CA HIS A 92 -11.51 -8.40 -2.42
C HIS A 92 -12.69 -8.43 -1.45
N VAL A 93 -13.06 -7.29 -0.86
CA VAL A 93 -14.20 -7.18 0.06
C VAL A 93 -15.49 -7.63 -0.63
N ALA A 94 -15.78 -7.15 -1.84
CA ALA A 94 -16.99 -7.54 -2.57
C ALA A 94 -17.07 -9.07 -2.76
N ARG A 95 -15.95 -9.71 -3.10
CA ARG A 95 -15.87 -11.16 -3.23
C ARG A 95 -16.06 -11.88 -1.88
N LEU A 96 -15.44 -11.37 -0.81
CA LEU A 96 -15.53 -11.94 0.53
C LEU A 96 -16.95 -11.78 1.12
N GLU A 97 -17.64 -10.68 0.82
CA GLU A 97 -19.05 -10.47 1.18
C GLU A 97 -19.95 -11.48 0.46
N ALA A 98 -19.77 -11.65 -0.85
CA ALA A 98 -20.52 -12.64 -1.64
C ALA A 98 -20.31 -14.09 -1.15
N GLN A 99 -19.13 -14.38 -0.59
CA GLN A 99 -18.81 -15.67 0.01
C GLN A 99 -19.27 -15.83 1.47
N GLY A 100 -19.88 -14.81 2.07
CA GLY A 100 -20.29 -14.81 3.48
C GLY A 100 -19.12 -14.83 4.49
N ARG A 101 -17.89 -14.53 4.04
CA ARG A 101 -16.67 -14.64 4.86
C ARG A 101 -16.38 -13.42 5.73
N MET A 102 -16.95 -12.25 5.39
CA MET A 102 -16.72 -11.01 6.15
C MET A 102 -17.28 -11.11 7.56
N LEU A 103 -16.49 -10.69 8.54
CA LEU A 103 -16.83 -10.68 9.95
C LEU A 103 -17.21 -9.26 10.43
N PRO A 104 -17.85 -9.11 11.59
CA PRO A 104 -18.29 -7.80 12.09
C PRO A 104 -17.19 -6.74 12.11
N PRO A 105 -15.94 -6.98 12.56
CA PRO A 105 -14.89 -5.96 12.56
C PRO A 105 -14.48 -5.55 11.14
N GLY A 106 -14.46 -6.48 10.18
CA GLY A 106 -14.21 -6.18 8.77
C GLY A 106 -15.30 -5.31 8.17
N ARG A 107 -16.58 -5.65 8.41
CA ARG A 107 -17.73 -4.84 7.96
C ARG A 107 -17.70 -3.45 8.58
N ALA A 108 -17.45 -3.32 9.87
CA ALA A 108 -17.32 -2.02 10.52
C ALA A 108 -16.26 -1.12 9.88
N ALA A 109 -15.11 -1.68 9.47
CA ALA A 109 -14.07 -0.94 8.76
C ALA A 109 -14.52 -0.48 7.36
N VAL A 110 -15.32 -1.30 6.65
CA VAL A 110 -15.91 -0.98 5.35
C VAL A 110 -16.96 0.12 5.51
N ASP A 111 -17.88 -0.03 6.46
CA ASP A 111 -18.97 0.93 6.69
C ASP A 111 -18.45 2.31 7.09
N ALA A 112 -17.45 2.37 7.96
CA ALA A 112 -16.74 3.60 8.30
C ALA A 112 -16.11 4.28 7.08
N ALA A 113 -15.52 3.49 6.16
CA ALA A 113 -14.92 4.02 4.94
C ALA A 113 -15.96 4.51 3.93
N LYS A 114 -17.12 3.86 3.86
CA LYS A 114 -18.27 4.30 3.04
C LYS A 114 -18.85 5.61 3.60
N ALA A 115 -19.05 5.70 4.91
CA ALA A 115 -19.61 6.85 5.57
C ALA A 115 -18.77 8.12 5.43
N ASP A 116 -17.44 8.03 5.45
CA ASP A 116 -16.53 9.19 5.35
C ASP A 116 -15.95 9.43 3.92
N GLY A 117 -16.44 8.70 2.93
CA GLY A 117 -16.11 8.87 1.51
C GLY A 117 -14.77 8.25 1.08
N ARG A 118 -13.98 7.63 1.97
CA ARG A 118 -12.72 6.96 1.61
C ARG A 118 -12.92 5.79 0.66
N TRP A 119 -14.08 5.14 0.74
CA TRP A 119 -14.44 4.05 -0.16
C TRP A 119 -14.58 4.53 -1.61
N ALA A 120 -15.31 5.62 -1.83
CA ALA A 120 -15.52 6.20 -3.16
C ALA A 120 -14.24 6.80 -3.78
N THR A 121 -13.29 7.22 -2.93
CA THR A 121 -12.01 7.79 -3.34
C THR A 121 -10.85 6.79 -3.29
N ALA A 122 -11.17 5.48 -3.38
CA ALA A 122 -10.16 4.43 -3.38
C ALA A 122 -9.20 4.57 -4.55
N TYR A 123 -7.89 4.46 -4.26
CA TYR A 123 -6.86 4.63 -5.29
C TYR A 123 -6.76 3.41 -6.21
N ALA A 124 -6.50 3.70 -7.49
CA ALA A 124 -6.26 2.71 -8.53
C ALA A 124 -4.96 1.92 -8.27
N PRO A 125 -4.85 0.67 -8.78
CA PRO A 125 -3.60 -0.06 -8.74
C PRO A 125 -2.48 0.68 -9.51
N PRO A 126 -1.20 0.44 -9.19
CA PRO A 126 -0.08 1.13 -9.85
C PRO A 126 -0.05 1.03 -11.38
N SER A 127 -0.65 -0.04 -11.94
CA SER A 127 -0.76 -0.26 -13.38
C SER A 127 -1.78 0.66 -14.07
N GLU A 128 -2.74 1.19 -13.32
CA GLU A 128 -3.88 1.97 -13.80
C GLU A 128 -3.90 3.40 -13.25
N ALA A 129 -2.90 3.73 -12.42
CA ALA A 129 -2.83 5.06 -11.81
C ALA A 129 -2.41 6.11 -12.86
N GLU A 130 -3.34 7.00 -13.17
CA GLU A 130 -3.09 8.14 -14.06
C GLU A 130 -2.52 9.32 -13.28
N ALA A 131 -1.49 9.94 -13.87
CA ALA A 131 -0.91 11.14 -13.30
C ALA A 131 -1.87 12.33 -13.51
N PRO A 132 -2.19 13.09 -12.44
CA PRO A 132 -3.10 14.22 -12.58
C PRO A 132 -2.52 15.34 -13.46
N ALA A 133 -3.39 16.03 -14.18
CA ALA A 133 -3.01 17.01 -15.19
C ALA A 133 -2.15 18.15 -14.64
N ASP A 134 -2.43 18.62 -13.41
CA ASP A 134 -1.65 19.66 -12.75
C ASP A 134 -0.21 19.22 -12.42
N LEU A 135 -0.01 17.96 -12.03
CA LEU A 135 1.32 17.38 -11.83
C LEU A 135 2.07 17.27 -13.17
N LEU A 136 1.41 16.75 -14.21
CA LEU A 136 2.03 16.61 -15.53
C LEU A 136 2.42 17.98 -16.13
N ALA A 137 1.55 18.97 -16.03
CA ALA A 137 1.84 20.33 -16.51
C ALA A 137 3.04 20.96 -15.78
N ALA A 138 3.11 20.81 -14.45
CA ALA A 138 4.21 21.32 -13.66
C ALA A 138 5.55 20.63 -13.98
N ILE A 139 5.54 19.32 -14.23
CA ILE A 139 6.73 18.57 -14.64
C ILE A 139 7.18 19.00 -16.04
N ALA A 140 6.26 19.11 -16.98
CA ALA A 140 6.55 19.52 -18.37
C ALA A 140 7.14 20.93 -18.47
N ALA A 141 6.81 21.82 -17.54
CA ALA A 141 7.37 23.16 -17.48
C ALA A 141 8.88 23.20 -17.14
N VAL A 142 9.45 22.09 -16.63
CA VAL A 142 10.86 21.99 -16.23
C VAL A 142 11.54 20.84 -16.99
N PRO A 143 12.33 21.12 -18.07
CA PRO A 143 12.89 20.06 -18.93
C PRO A 143 13.67 18.98 -18.20
N ALA A 144 14.46 19.34 -17.19
CA ALA A 144 15.21 18.35 -16.38
C ALA A 144 14.28 17.45 -15.55
N ALA A 145 13.17 17.99 -15.03
CA ALA A 145 12.18 17.20 -14.30
C ALA A 145 11.41 16.26 -15.24
N GLN A 146 11.08 16.73 -16.46
CA GLN A 146 10.43 15.90 -17.47
C GLN A 146 11.33 14.73 -17.88
N ALA A 147 12.60 14.99 -18.19
CA ALA A 147 13.56 13.96 -18.56
C ALA A 147 13.68 12.88 -17.46
N MET A 148 13.69 13.29 -16.18
CA MET A 148 13.73 12.35 -15.07
C MET A 148 12.40 11.59 -14.90
N PHE A 149 11.26 12.25 -15.10
CA PHE A 149 9.94 11.61 -15.02
C PHE A 149 9.77 10.53 -16.08
N ASP A 150 10.30 10.72 -17.30
CA ASP A 150 10.19 9.77 -18.40
C ASP A 150 10.90 8.44 -18.10
N VAL A 151 12.00 8.47 -17.34
CA VAL A 151 12.77 7.29 -16.95
C VAL A 151 12.39 6.71 -15.58
N LEU A 152 11.36 7.25 -14.92
CA LEU A 152 10.90 6.73 -13.64
C LEU A 152 10.41 5.30 -13.76
N THR A 153 10.82 4.48 -12.78
CA THR A 153 10.18 3.17 -12.58
C THR A 153 8.69 3.32 -12.28
N LYS A 154 7.90 2.30 -12.59
CA LYS A 154 6.47 2.25 -12.25
C LYS A 154 6.21 2.55 -10.77
N THR A 155 7.08 2.04 -9.88
CA THR A 155 7.00 2.27 -8.44
C THR A 155 7.18 3.75 -8.07
N ASN A 156 8.20 4.42 -8.63
CA ASN A 156 8.44 5.83 -8.38
C ASN A 156 7.34 6.70 -8.97
N ARG A 157 6.89 6.41 -10.21
CA ARG A 157 5.78 7.12 -10.85
C ARG A 157 4.50 7.03 -10.01
N PHE A 158 4.14 5.82 -9.59
CA PHE A 158 2.99 5.61 -8.71
C PHE A 158 3.12 6.34 -7.37
N ALA A 159 4.31 6.35 -6.78
CA ALA A 159 4.54 7.03 -5.50
C ALA A 159 4.32 8.55 -5.57
N LEU A 160 4.67 9.19 -6.69
CA LEU A 160 4.37 10.60 -6.95
C LEU A 160 2.85 10.82 -7.06
N ILE A 161 2.19 10.05 -7.94
CA ILE A 161 0.75 10.13 -8.20
C ILE A 161 -0.05 9.95 -6.91
N TYR A 162 0.24 8.88 -6.18
CA TYR A 162 -0.45 8.56 -4.93
C TYR A 162 -0.33 9.68 -3.89
N ARG A 163 0.89 10.22 -3.70
CA ARG A 163 1.14 11.27 -2.71
C ARG A 163 0.51 12.61 -3.09
N VAL A 164 0.43 12.94 -4.39
CA VAL A 164 -0.27 14.15 -4.86
C VAL A 164 -1.78 13.98 -4.70
N ASN A 165 -2.35 12.82 -5.07
CA ASN A 165 -3.78 12.56 -4.97
C ASN A 165 -4.28 12.44 -3.52
N ALA A 166 -3.41 12.09 -2.57
CA ALA A 166 -3.76 12.05 -1.15
C ALA A 166 -3.96 13.45 -0.52
N VAL A 167 -3.51 14.53 -1.18
CA VAL A 167 -3.59 15.90 -0.65
C VAL A 167 -4.90 16.56 -1.08
N LYS A 168 -5.72 16.95 -0.08
CA LYS A 168 -7.04 17.56 -0.31
C LYS A 168 -7.00 19.11 -0.40
N ARG A 169 -6.05 19.76 0.29
CA ARG A 169 -5.96 21.23 0.31
C ARG A 169 -5.15 21.73 -0.88
N ALA A 170 -5.70 22.66 -1.67
CA ALA A 170 -5.08 23.18 -2.89
C ALA A 170 -3.65 23.70 -2.66
N GLN A 171 -3.44 24.58 -1.68
CA GLN A 171 -2.12 25.13 -1.37
C GLN A 171 -1.09 24.05 -0.97
N THR A 172 -1.51 23.03 -0.21
CA THR A 172 -0.62 21.91 0.17
C THR A 172 -0.31 21.04 -1.05
N ARG A 173 -1.27 20.88 -1.95
CA ARG A 173 -1.11 20.14 -3.21
C ARG A 173 -0.11 20.83 -4.12
N GLU A 174 -0.27 22.13 -4.34
CA GLU A 174 0.64 22.94 -5.16
C GLU A 174 2.09 22.87 -4.61
N ARG A 175 2.28 23.09 -3.31
CA ARG A 175 3.58 22.94 -2.66
C ARG A 175 4.16 21.54 -2.88
N LYS A 176 3.35 20.48 -2.74
CA LYS A 176 3.78 19.08 -2.92
C LYS A 176 4.20 18.80 -4.35
N ILE A 177 3.49 19.34 -5.34
CA ILE A 177 3.86 19.26 -6.76
C ILE A 177 5.19 19.96 -6.99
N GLY A 178 5.37 21.19 -6.48
CA GLY A 178 6.64 21.92 -6.58
C GLY A 178 7.83 21.17 -5.95
N GLU A 179 7.65 20.56 -4.77
CA GLU A 179 8.66 19.69 -4.13
C GLU A 179 9.07 18.52 -5.03
N PHE A 180 8.12 17.88 -5.70
CA PHE A 180 8.40 16.76 -6.61
C PHE A 180 9.07 17.22 -7.90
N VAL A 181 8.65 18.33 -8.49
CA VAL A 181 9.32 18.91 -9.66
C VAL A 181 10.78 19.25 -9.35
N ALA A 182 11.03 19.91 -8.20
CA ALA A 182 12.38 20.24 -7.77
C ALA A 182 13.24 18.98 -7.49
N MET A 183 12.66 17.94 -6.88
CA MET A 183 13.33 16.65 -6.66
C MET A 183 13.71 15.99 -7.99
N LEU A 184 12.78 15.91 -8.95
CA LEU A 184 13.03 15.34 -10.27
C LEU A 184 14.07 16.11 -11.06
N ALA A 185 14.04 17.46 -10.99
CA ALA A 185 15.02 18.31 -11.66
C ALA A 185 16.46 18.08 -11.15
N ARG A 186 16.64 17.62 -9.91
CA ARG A 186 17.92 17.16 -9.35
C ARG A 186 18.23 15.69 -9.62
N HIS A 187 17.46 15.02 -10.46
CA HIS A 187 17.54 13.58 -10.77
C HIS A 187 17.45 12.67 -9.54
N GLU A 188 16.71 13.13 -8.54
CA GLU A 188 16.41 12.38 -7.31
C GLU A 188 15.08 11.64 -7.44
N THR A 189 14.90 10.57 -6.65
CA THR A 189 13.69 9.73 -6.65
C THR A 189 13.28 9.37 -5.23
N ILE A 190 12.00 9.04 -5.05
CA ILE A 190 11.44 8.62 -3.76
C ILE A 190 12.04 7.29 -3.29
N TYR A 191 12.18 6.36 -4.23
CA TYR A 191 12.79 5.04 -3.98
C TYR A 191 14.01 4.86 -4.89
N PRO A 192 15.06 4.16 -4.45
CA PRO A 192 16.24 3.93 -5.28
C PRO A 192 15.87 3.32 -6.64
N GLN A 193 16.45 3.87 -7.70
CA GLN A 193 16.38 3.31 -9.05
C GLN A 193 17.70 3.51 -9.79
N LYS A 194 17.99 2.62 -10.74
CA LYS A 194 19.25 2.67 -11.54
C LYS A 194 19.12 3.62 -12.75
N ALA A 195 17.92 3.67 -13.36
CA ALA A 195 17.71 4.49 -14.55
C ALA A 195 17.79 5.98 -14.21
N LYS A 196 18.58 6.71 -15.01
CA LYS A 196 18.69 8.17 -14.99
C LYS A 196 18.56 8.70 -16.43
N PRO A 197 18.19 9.98 -16.63
CA PRO A 197 18.17 10.57 -17.96
C PRO A 197 19.55 10.51 -18.62
N PRO A 198 19.63 10.39 -19.96
CA PRO A 198 20.87 10.62 -20.69
C PRO A 198 21.34 12.04 -20.39
N ASN A 199 22.64 12.20 -20.14
CA ASN A 199 23.29 13.46 -19.73
C ASN A 199 23.04 13.90 -18.28
N SER A 200 22.72 12.98 -17.38
CA SER A 200 22.79 13.28 -15.95
C SER A 200 24.24 13.43 -15.49
N PRO A 201 24.58 14.46 -14.69
CA PRO A 201 25.92 14.61 -14.12
C PRO A 201 26.28 13.44 -13.18
#